data_85640eae3eae7557a0ce1708180759af
#
_entry.id   85640eae3eae7557a0ce1708180759af
#
_cell.length_a   1.000
_cell.length_b   1.000
_cell.length_c   1.000
_cell.angle_alpha   90.00
_cell.angle_beta   90.00
_cell.angle_gamma   90.00
#
_symmetry.space_group_name_H-M   'P 1'
#
loop_
_entity.id
_entity.type
_entity.pdbx_description
1 polymer ?
#
loop_
_entity_poly.entity_id
_entity_poly.type
_entity_poly.pdbx_seq_one_letter_code
_entity_poly.pdbx_strand_id
1 'polypeptide(L)'
;IGVPDYRDEVREYLEIAVVGCDLRPGAKAPRLTELIHRAIPYPVILITRDPGGLAISLAHKRWAERQAGRIVIEDVESTGPLTKAVVDQAFIHDLSLAKQPTRSLFTLYQGWITRVQALHAARLSGAYAATDDQAVSDRRRAALDTISRLTREGATLRVKAAKEKQMNRRVDLNLQIQRLEAALVAARKDL
;
A
#
# COMPACT_ATOMS: atom_id res chain seq x y z
N ILE A 1 -15.98 8.84 20.02
CA ILE A 1 -16.65 8.11 18.92
C ILE A 1 -16.73 6.67 19.37
N GLY A 2 -17.93 6.13 19.64
CA GLY A 2 -18.12 4.81 20.23
C GLY A 2 -17.91 3.65 19.24
N VAL A 3 -16.73 3.58 18.62
CA VAL A 3 -16.32 2.40 17.83
C VAL A 3 -15.72 1.39 18.81
N PRO A 4 -16.26 0.15 18.89
CA PRO A 4 -15.74 -0.87 19.79
C PRO A 4 -14.26 -1.20 19.50
N ASP A 5 -13.52 -1.50 20.56
CA ASP A 5 -12.20 -2.11 20.47
C ASP A 5 -12.26 -3.49 19.79
N TYR A 6 -11.08 -4.05 19.47
CA TYR A 6 -10.96 -5.37 18.88
C TYR A 6 -9.75 -6.09 19.46
N ARG A 7 -9.96 -7.35 19.84
CA ARG A 7 -8.89 -8.23 20.31
C ARG A 7 -9.16 -9.66 19.85
N ASP A 8 -8.13 -10.30 19.32
CA ASP A 8 -8.10 -11.74 19.05
C ASP A 8 -6.74 -12.33 19.50
N GLU A 9 -6.46 -13.57 19.16
CA GLU A 9 -5.19 -14.26 19.49
C GLU A 9 -3.98 -13.66 18.74
N VAL A 10 -4.22 -12.94 17.64
CA VAL A 10 -3.19 -12.46 16.72
C VAL A 10 -2.92 -10.97 16.92
N ARG A 11 -3.95 -10.18 17.24
CA ARG A 11 -3.87 -8.71 17.22
C ARG A 11 -4.81 -8.03 18.20
N GLU A 12 -4.47 -6.78 18.51
CA GLU A 12 -5.23 -5.94 19.43
C GLU A 12 -5.33 -4.52 18.88
N TYR A 13 -6.54 -3.97 18.89
CA TYR A 13 -6.88 -2.61 18.48
C TYR A 13 -7.69 -1.94 19.57
N LEU A 14 -7.02 -1.28 20.53
CA LEU A 14 -7.65 -0.52 21.62
C LEU A 14 -7.78 0.96 21.27
N GLU A 15 -6.86 1.43 20.42
CA GLU A 15 -6.83 2.81 19.94
C GLU A 15 -6.23 2.86 18.54
N ILE A 16 -6.48 3.95 17.83
CA ILE A 16 -5.83 4.30 16.57
C ILE A 16 -5.27 5.70 16.72
N ALA A 17 -3.94 5.84 16.64
CA ALA A 17 -3.31 7.14 16.70
C ALA A 17 -3.19 7.77 15.31
N VAL A 18 -3.35 9.10 15.25
CA VAL A 18 -3.02 9.90 14.07
C VAL A 18 -1.76 10.68 14.39
N VAL A 19 -0.69 10.43 13.64
CA VAL A 19 0.63 11.03 13.88
C VAL A 19 1.05 11.83 12.65
N GLY A 20 1.34 13.13 12.85
CA GLY A 20 1.94 14.00 11.83
C GLY A 20 3.45 14.07 11.99
N CYS A 21 4.20 14.01 10.88
CA CYS A 21 5.65 14.11 10.86
C CYS A 21 6.14 14.92 9.67
N ASP A 22 6.85 16.02 9.94
CA ASP A 22 7.53 16.80 8.92
C ASP A 22 8.94 16.26 8.68
N LEU A 23 9.21 15.82 7.45
CA LEU A 23 10.48 15.23 7.07
C LEU A 23 11.42 16.31 6.52
N ARG A 24 12.69 16.25 6.91
CA ARG A 24 13.72 17.15 6.35
C ARG A 24 13.96 16.86 4.87
N PRO A 25 14.35 17.86 4.06
CA PRO A 25 14.78 17.63 2.70
C PRO A 25 15.87 16.55 2.62
N GLY A 26 15.74 15.63 1.67
CA GLY A 26 16.67 14.50 1.49
C GLY A 26 16.48 13.33 2.46
N ALA A 27 15.50 13.38 3.35
CA ALA A 27 15.17 12.25 4.21
C ALA A 27 14.69 11.05 3.39
N LYS A 28 15.09 9.83 3.82
CA LYS A 28 14.62 8.59 3.20
C LYS A 28 13.23 8.24 3.73
N ALA A 29 12.19 8.92 3.19
CA ALA A 29 10.82 8.82 3.66
C ALA A 29 10.32 7.37 3.85
N PRO A 30 10.50 6.41 2.92
CA PRO A 30 10.01 5.04 3.11
C PRO A 30 10.62 4.34 4.33
N ARG A 31 11.94 4.54 4.56
CA ARG A 31 12.63 3.95 5.71
C ARG A 31 12.17 4.56 7.03
N LEU A 32 11.99 5.88 7.07
CA LEU A 32 11.52 6.56 8.28
C LEU A 32 10.09 6.17 8.60
N THR A 33 9.22 6.09 7.61
CA THR A 33 7.84 5.59 7.73
C THR A 33 7.82 4.20 8.36
N GLU A 34 8.62 3.27 7.85
CA GLU A 34 8.73 1.90 8.39
C GLU A 34 9.22 1.91 9.85
N LEU A 35 10.25 2.70 10.16
CA LEU A 35 10.78 2.82 11.52
C LEU A 35 9.75 3.37 12.50
N ILE A 36 8.97 4.38 12.12
CA ILE A 36 7.91 4.95 12.97
C ILE A 36 6.81 3.90 13.22
N HIS A 37 6.36 3.20 12.17
CA HIS A 37 5.37 2.13 12.34
C HIS A 37 5.89 1.00 13.24
N ARG A 38 7.18 0.67 13.21
CA ARG A 38 7.80 -0.34 14.08
C ARG A 38 7.96 0.13 15.53
N ALA A 39 8.24 1.42 15.72
CA ALA A 39 8.49 1.99 17.04
C ALA A 39 7.21 2.14 17.87
N ILE A 40 6.08 2.37 17.24
CA ILE A 40 4.80 2.58 17.91
C ILE A 40 4.05 1.24 17.97
N PRO A 41 3.67 0.73 19.16
CA PRO A 41 3.12 -0.62 19.30
C PRO A 41 1.64 -0.75 18.90
N TYR A 42 0.91 0.33 18.73
CA TYR A 42 -0.52 0.33 18.36
C TYR A 42 -0.73 0.83 16.91
N PRO A 43 -1.92 0.64 16.31
CA PRO A 43 -2.23 1.11 14.96
C PRO A 43 -2.08 2.62 14.81
N VAL A 44 -1.39 3.04 13.73
CA VAL A 44 -1.08 4.44 13.45
C VAL A 44 -1.49 4.79 12.03
N ILE A 45 -2.22 5.90 11.89
CA ILE A 45 -2.33 6.64 10.63
C ILE A 45 -1.20 7.67 10.63
N LEU A 46 -0.15 7.40 9.89
CA LEU A 46 1.01 8.29 9.81
C LEU A 46 0.88 9.22 8.61
N ILE A 47 0.86 10.51 8.88
CA ILE A 47 0.84 11.57 7.87
C ILE A 47 2.25 12.17 7.81
N THR A 48 2.96 11.96 6.70
CA THR A 48 4.27 12.55 6.47
C THR A 48 4.16 13.70 5.49
N ARG A 49 4.93 14.76 5.75
CA ARG A 49 5.09 15.90 4.85
C ARG A 49 6.56 16.09 4.53
N ASP A 50 6.87 16.19 3.26
CA ASP A 50 8.20 16.53 2.75
C ASP A 50 8.09 17.51 1.55
N PRO A 51 9.20 17.96 0.93
CA PRO A 51 9.14 18.81 -0.25
C PRO A 51 8.41 18.20 -1.45
N GLY A 52 8.27 16.87 -1.51
CA GLY A 52 7.51 16.16 -2.56
C GLY A 52 6.01 16.15 -2.32
N GLY A 53 5.54 16.52 -1.13
CA GLY A 53 4.13 16.60 -0.79
C GLY A 53 3.76 15.91 0.52
N LEU A 54 2.47 15.65 0.69
CA LEU A 54 1.89 14.95 1.83
C LEU A 54 1.64 13.48 1.44
N ALA A 55 2.02 12.55 2.30
CA ALA A 55 1.71 11.15 2.14
C ALA A 55 1.07 10.58 3.42
N ILE A 56 0.21 9.58 3.26
CA ILE A 56 -0.43 8.85 4.36
C ILE A 56 0.04 7.40 4.31
N SER A 57 0.36 6.85 5.48
CA SER A 57 0.71 5.44 5.57
C SER A 57 0.07 4.75 6.77
N LEU A 58 -0.24 3.48 6.60
CA LEU A 58 -0.86 2.60 7.58
C LEU A 58 -0.16 1.23 7.56
N ALA A 59 -0.16 0.53 8.68
CA ALA A 59 0.33 -0.85 8.75
C ALA A 59 -0.42 -1.61 9.83
N HIS A 60 -0.97 -2.77 9.49
CA HIS A 60 -1.51 -3.68 10.50
C HIS A 60 -0.41 -4.16 11.44
N LYS A 61 -0.80 -4.43 12.66
CA LYS A 61 0.08 -4.93 13.72
C LYS A 61 -0.45 -6.24 14.24
N ARG A 62 0.47 -7.17 14.51
CA ARG A 62 0.16 -8.47 15.10
C ARG A 62 1.18 -8.86 16.14
N TRP A 63 0.81 -9.75 17.02
CA TRP A 63 1.75 -10.35 17.96
C TRP A 63 2.78 -11.22 17.22
N ALA A 64 4.01 -11.20 17.71
CA ALA A 64 5.05 -12.07 17.19
C ALA A 64 4.81 -13.52 17.66
N GLU A 65 4.77 -14.49 16.75
CA GLU A 65 4.47 -15.89 17.04
C GLU A 65 5.42 -16.55 18.05
N ARG A 66 6.66 -16.05 18.16
CA ARG A 66 7.73 -16.67 18.97
C ARG A 66 8.26 -15.79 20.08
N GLN A 67 7.72 -14.62 20.30
CA GLN A 67 8.22 -13.66 21.31
C GLN A 67 7.01 -12.96 21.96
N ALA A 68 6.64 -13.44 23.15
CA ALA A 68 5.55 -12.84 23.90
C ALA A 68 5.76 -11.34 24.14
N GLY A 69 4.71 -10.55 23.90
CA GLY A 69 4.74 -9.10 24.07
C GLY A 69 5.44 -8.29 22.97
N ARG A 70 5.99 -8.94 21.93
CA ARG A 70 6.56 -8.24 20.79
C ARG A 70 5.54 -8.09 19.66
N ILE A 71 5.49 -6.89 19.10
CA ILE A 71 4.62 -6.57 17.96
C ILE A 71 5.44 -6.58 16.67
N VAL A 72 4.84 -7.12 15.63
CA VAL A 72 5.34 -7.14 14.26
C VAL A 72 4.40 -6.32 13.40
N ILE A 73 4.94 -5.47 12.54
CA ILE A 73 4.16 -4.81 11.49
C ILE A 73 3.99 -5.76 10.30
N GLU A 74 2.81 -5.75 9.73
CA GLU A 74 2.56 -6.30 8.39
C GLU A 74 3.04 -5.30 7.33
N ASP A 75 2.67 -5.50 6.07
CA ASP A 75 3.07 -4.59 5.00
C ASP A 75 2.63 -3.15 5.29
N VAL A 76 3.51 -2.19 5.01
CA VAL A 76 3.19 -0.77 5.13
C VAL A 76 2.51 -0.32 3.85
N GLU A 77 1.22 0.01 3.96
CA GLU A 77 0.47 0.64 2.89
C GLU A 77 0.70 2.15 2.93
N SER A 78 1.17 2.72 1.82
CA SER A 78 1.47 4.16 1.72
C SER A 78 0.90 4.73 0.44
N THR A 79 0.20 5.86 0.54
CA THR A 79 -0.30 6.58 -0.64
C THR A 79 0.82 7.06 -1.57
N GLY A 80 2.08 7.17 -1.06
CA GLY A 80 3.06 8.03 -1.68
C GLY A 80 2.59 9.50 -1.67
N PRO A 81 3.30 10.42 -2.35
CA PRO A 81 2.89 11.81 -2.40
C PRO A 81 1.50 11.97 -3.01
N LEU A 82 0.61 12.65 -2.28
CA LEU A 82 -0.72 13.04 -2.75
C LEU A 82 -0.61 14.30 -3.59
N THR A 83 -1.38 14.33 -4.66
CA THR A 83 -1.38 15.42 -5.65
C THR A 83 -2.77 16.04 -5.77
N LYS A 84 -2.90 16.99 -6.72
CA LYS A 84 -4.20 17.58 -7.10
C LYS A 84 -4.94 16.74 -8.17
N ALA A 85 -4.47 15.53 -8.50
CA ALA A 85 -5.14 14.65 -9.44
C ALA A 85 -6.54 14.28 -8.94
N VAL A 86 -7.47 14.09 -9.87
CA VAL A 86 -8.89 13.78 -9.55
C VAL A 86 -9.01 12.54 -8.66
N VAL A 87 -8.21 11.50 -8.93
CA VAL A 87 -8.22 10.26 -8.14
C VAL A 87 -7.72 10.48 -6.70
N ASP A 88 -6.69 11.34 -6.51
CA ASP A 88 -6.17 11.68 -5.18
C ASP A 88 -7.20 12.50 -4.39
N GLN A 89 -7.91 13.43 -5.04
CA GLN A 89 -8.98 14.21 -4.41
C GLN A 89 -10.17 13.32 -4.00
N ALA A 90 -10.57 12.38 -4.86
CA ALA A 90 -11.61 11.42 -4.55
C ALA A 90 -11.22 10.54 -3.34
N PHE A 91 -9.99 10.09 -3.28
CA PHE A 91 -9.44 9.35 -2.14
C PHE A 91 -9.50 10.18 -0.84
N ILE A 92 -9.01 11.43 -0.86
CA ILE A 92 -9.03 12.32 0.32
C ILE A 92 -10.47 12.51 0.84
N HIS A 93 -11.41 12.74 -0.07
CA HIS A 93 -12.82 12.88 0.30
C HIS A 93 -13.40 11.59 0.92
N ASP A 94 -12.86 10.42 0.55
CA ASP A 94 -13.32 9.13 1.04
C ASP A 94 -12.67 8.70 2.37
N LEU A 95 -11.67 9.44 2.86
CA LEU A 95 -11.04 9.20 4.17
C LEU A 95 -11.93 9.59 5.35
N SER A 96 -13.04 10.31 5.13
CA SER A 96 -13.96 10.72 6.17
C SER A 96 -14.37 9.54 7.05
N LEU A 97 -14.32 9.73 8.38
CA LEU A 97 -14.70 8.72 9.36
C LEU A 97 -16.14 8.22 9.13
N ALA A 98 -17.04 9.10 8.70
CA ALA A 98 -18.44 8.76 8.42
C ALA A 98 -18.62 7.75 7.27
N LYS A 99 -17.60 7.58 6.45
CA LYS A 99 -17.59 6.64 5.32
C LYS A 99 -16.86 5.32 5.64
N GLN A 100 -16.35 5.17 6.85
CA GLN A 100 -15.62 3.98 7.23
C GLN A 100 -16.52 2.96 7.94
N PRO A 101 -16.21 1.66 7.86
CA PRO A 101 -16.89 0.66 8.66
C PRO A 101 -16.57 0.87 10.13
N THR A 102 -17.61 0.92 10.99
CA THR A 102 -17.50 1.24 12.43
C THR A 102 -17.79 0.04 13.34
N ARG A 103 -17.75 -1.18 12.81
CA ARG A 103 -18.04 -2.40 13.59
C ARG A 103 -17.05 -2.61 14.73
N SER A 104 -15.77 -2.29 14.49
CA SER A 104 -14.69 -2.33 15.47
C SER A 104 -13.54 -1.44 15.00
N LEU A 105 -12.58 -1.12 15.89
CA LEU A 105 -11.37 -0.39 15.50
C LEU A 105 -10.53 -1.12 14.46
N PHE A 106 -10.53 -2.45 14.44
CA PHE A 106 -9.88 -3.23 13.40
C PHE A 106 -10.54 -3.02 12.04
N THR A 107 -11.86 -3.15 11.94
CA THR A 107 -12.57 -2.94 10.67
C THR A 107 -12.47 -1.50 10.19
N LEU A 108 -12.49 -0.54 11.09
CA LEU A 108 -12.26 0.88 10.82
C LEU A 108 -10.88 1.10 10.18
N TYR A 109 -9.83 0.56 10.80
CA TYR A 109 -8.46 0.68 10.31
C TYR A 109 -8.27 -0.03 8.96
N GLN A 110 -8.85 -1.23 8.81
CA GLN A 110 -8.88 -1.96 7.55
C GLN A 110 -9.59 -1.16 6.46
N GLY A 111 -10.65 -0.44 6.78
CA GLY A 111 -11.35 0.43 5.84
C GLY A 111 -10.41 1.48 5.21
N TRP A 112 -9.59 2.14 5.99
CA TRP A 112 -8.60 3.10 5.47
C TRP A 112 -7.50 2.42 4.64
N ILE A 113 -7.02 1.24 5.03
CA ILE A 113 -6.08 0.45 4.21
C ILE A 113 -6.69 0.12 2.85
N THR A 114 -7.93 -0.35 2.82
CA THR A 114 -8.65 -0.65 1.58
C THR A 114 -8.76 0.58 0.67
N ARG A 115 -8.94 1.77 1.24
CA ARG A 115 -8.98 3.02 0.48
C ARG A 115 -7.62 3.41 -0.11
N VAL A 116 -6.52 3.15 0.60
CA VAL A 116 -5.16 3.32 0.04
C VAL A 116 -4.93 2.37 -1.13
N GLN A 117 -5.36 1.11 -1.02
CA GLN A 117 -5.29 0.14 -2.12
C GLN A 117 -6.16 0.55 -3.31
N ALA A 118 -7.36 1.12 -3.05
CA ALA A 118 -8.22 1.68 -4.09
C ALA A 118 -7.56 2.87 -4.80
N LEU A 119 -6.81 3.72 -4.07
CA LEU A 119 -6.03 4.79 -4.68
C LEU A 119 -4.92 4.26 -5.60
N HIS A 120 -4.21 3.22 -5.18
CA HIS A 120 -3.17 2.58 -6.02
C HIS A 120 -3.79 2.03 -7.32
N ALA A 121 -4.92 1.33 -7.21
CA ALA A 121 -5.67 0.85 -8.37
C ALA A 121 -6.13 2.00 -9.27
N ALA A 122 -6.67 3.08 -8.67
CA ALA A 122 -7.16 4.25 -9.38
C ALA A 122 -6.06 4.98 -10.16
N ARG A 123 -4.85 5.06 -9.61
CA ARG A 123 -3.69 5.65 -10.32
C ARG A 123 -3.25 4.84 -11.54
N LEU A 124 -3.61 3.55 -11.60
CA LEU A 124 -3.33 2.67 -12.73
C LEU A 124 -4.49 2.59 -13.74
N SER A 125 -5.73 2.64 -13.26
CA SER A 125 -6.95 2.51 -14.07
C SER A 125 -7.54 3.87 -14.49
N GLY A 126 -7.24 4.94 -13.76
CA GLY A 126 -7.81 6.28 -13.97
C GLY A 126 -9.12 6.53 -13.22
N ALA A 127 -9.71 5.54 -12.54
CA ALA A 127 -10.99 5.67 -11.85
C ALA A 127 -10.88 5.19 -10.38
N TYR A 128 -11.21 6.08 -9.43
CA TYR A 128 -11.24 5.74 -8.00
C TYR A 128 -12.55 5.05 -7.64
N ALA A 129 -12.46 3.83 -7.11
CA ALA A 129 -13.60 3.05 -6.63
C ALA A 129 -13.22 2.32 -5.34
N ALA A 130 -13.62 2.87 -4.19
CA ALA A 130 -13.50 2.17 -2.91
C ALA A 130 -14.66 1.17 -2.76
N THR A 131 -14.40 0.11 -2.00
CA THR A 131 -15.40 -0.91 -1.66
C THR A 131 -15.13 -1.44 -0.25
N ASP A 132 -16.19 -1.81 0.44
CA ASP A 132 -16.11 -2.52 1.72
C ASP A 132 -16.35 -4.04 1.53
N ASP A 133 -16.51 -4.51 0.28
CA ASP A 133 -16.57 -5.93 -0.07
C ASP A 133 -15.16 -6.54 0.04
N GLN A 134 -15.01 -7.47 0.98
CA GLN A 134 -13.73 -8.12 1.25
C GLN A 134 -13.22 -8.91 0.04
N ALA A 135 -14.07 -9.61 -0.68
CA ALA A 135 -13.67 -10.41 -1.84
C ALA A 135 -13.16 -9.52 -2.99
N VAL A 136 -13.76 -8.35 -3.19
CA VAL A 136 -13.28 -7.36 -4.18
C VAL A 136 -11.95 -6.76 -3.73
N SER A 137 -11.82 -6.43 -2.45
CA SER A 137 -10.58 -5.89 -1.87
C SER A 137 -9.43 -6.88 -1.98
N ASP A 138 -9.66 -8.16 -1.68
CA ASP A 138 -8.64 -9.21 -1.76
C ASP A 138 -8.18 -9.46 -3.20
N ARG A 139 -9.09 -9.48 -4.17
CA ARG A 139 -8.74 -9.56 -5.60
C ARG A 139 -7.91 -8.36 -6.05
N ARG A 140 -8.32 -7.15 -5.67
CA ARG A 140 -7.58 -5.92 -5.97
C ARG A 140 -6.17 -5.96 -5.38
N ARG A 141 -6.02 -6.37 -4.13
CA ARG A 141 -4.71 -6.53 -3.48
C ARG A 141 -3.84 -7.52 -4.25
N ALA A 142 -4.35 -8.70 -4.58
CA ALA A 142 -3.62 -9.70 -5.35
C ALA A 142 -3.19 -9.18 -6.74
N ALA A 143 -4.06 -8.41 -7.41
CA ALA A 143 -3.73 -7.77 -8.69
C ALA A 143 -2.61 -6.73 -8.53
N LEU A 144 -2.67 -5.85 -7.52
CA LEU A 144 -1.64 -4.85 -7.23
C LEU A 144 -0.29 -5.50 -6.91
N ASP A 145 -0.26 -6.56 -6.10
CA ASP A 145 0.95 -7.33 -5.77
C ASP A 145 1.55 -7.95 -7.04
N THR A 146 0.70 -8.52 -7.89
CA THR A 146 1.13 -9.10 -9.18
C THR A 146 1.73 -8.03 -10.09
N ILE A 147 1.06 -6.88 -10.24
CA ILE A 147 1.55 -5.75 -11.05
C ILE A 147 2.88 -5.24 -10.51
N SER A 148 3.02 -5.09 -9.20
CA SER A 148 4.25 -4.64 -8.54
C SER A 148 5.42 -5.61 -8.82
N ARG A 149 5.18 -6.92 -8.69
CA ARG A 149 6.17 -7.97 -8.97
C ARG A 149 6.59 -7.96 -10.44
N LEU A 150 5.65 -8.00 -11.37
CA LEU A 150 5.91 -8.00 -12.81
C LEU A 150 6.64 -6.73 -13.26
N THR A 151 6.30 -5.58 -12.70
CA THR A 151 6.97 -4.30 -13.00
C THR A 151 8.43 -4.32 -12.58
N ARG A 152 8.75 -4.83 -11.39
CA ARG A 152 10.14 -4.98 -10.91
C ARG A 152 10.94 -5.98 -11.74
N GLU A 153 10.33 -7.10 -12.09
CA GLU A 153 10.94 -8.12 -12.95
C GLU A 153 11.22 -7.57 -14.35
N GLY A 154 10.26 -6.88 -14.96
CA GLY A 154 10.41 -6.24 -16.25
C GLY A 154 11.51 -5.17 -16.25
N ALA A 155 11.62 -4.35 -15.20
CA ALA A 155 12.71 -3.39 -15.06
C ALA A 155 14.08 -4.09 -15.00
N THR A 156 14.18 -5.19 -14.27
CA THR A 156 15.40 -6.00 -14.18
C THR A 156 15.81 -6.59 -15.54
N LEU A 157 14.83 -7.15 -16.28
CA LEU A 157 15.08 -7.72 -17.61
C LEU A 157 15.49 -6.66 -18.63
N ARG A 158 14.89 -5.47 -18.61
CA ARG A 158 15.28 -4.36 -19.48
C ARG A 158 16.73 -3.93 -19.24
N VAL A 159 17.17 -3.85 -17.98
CA VAL A 159 18.58 -3.56 -17.65
C VAL A 159 19.51 -4.65 -18.16
N LYS A 160 19.12 -5.95 -18.03
CA LYS A 160 19.91 -7.08 -18.56
C LYS A 160 19.98 -7.03 -20.09
N ALA A 161 18.84 -6.81 -20.77
CA ALA A 161 18.79 -6.76 -22.25
C ALA A 161 19.64 -5.60 -22.81
N ALA A 162 19.65 -4.44 -22.12
CA ALA A 162 20.46 -3.30 -22.51
C ALA A 162 21.98 -3.56 -22.42
N LYS A 163 22.41 -4.43 -21.50
CA LYS A 163 23.82 -4.79 -21.29
C LYS A 163 24.26 -6.03 -22.10
N GLU A 164 23.33 -6.80 -22.67
CA GLU A 164 23.62 -8.03 -23.38
C GLU A 164 24.23 -7.75 -24.79
N LYS A 165 25.39 -8.32 -25.03
CA LYS A 165 26.12 -8.14 -26.28
C LYS A 165 25.78 -9.22 -27.33
N GLN A 166 25.36 -10.39 -26.87
CA GLN A 166 25.02 -11.50 -27.77
C GLN A 166 23.61 -11.33 -28.32
N MET A 167 23.46 -11.25 -29.62
CA MET A 167 22.19 -10.99 -30.31
C MET A 167 21.09 -11.99 -29.89
N ASN A 168 21.39 -13.30 -29.92
CA ASN A 168 20.42 -14.34 -29.61
C ASN A 168 19.89 -14.19 -28.18
N ARG A 169 20.76 -13.97 -27.17
CA ARG A 169 20.35 -13.75 -25.77
C ARG A 169 19.56 -12.48 -25.61
N ARG A 170 19.88 -11.43 -26.36
CA ARG A 170 19.09 -10.17 -26.31
C ARG A 170 17.70 -10.39 -26.90
N VAL A 171 17.54 -11.19 -27.93
CA VAL A 171 16.24 -11.57 -28.49
C VAL A 171 15.42 -12.33 -27.44
N ASP A 172 16.01 -13.33 -26.77
CA ASP A 172 15.32 -14.09 -25.70
C ASP A 172 14.86 -13.20 -24.55
N LEU A 173 15.70 -12.25 -24.12
CA LEU A 173 15.33 -11.29 -23.08
C LEU A 173 14.17 -10.38 -23.51
N ASN A 174 14.17 -9.92 -24.78
CA ASN A 174 13.09 -9.11 -25.32
C ASN A 174 11.76 -9.89 -25.41
N LEU A 175 11.81 -11.18 -25.77
CA LEU A 175 10.62 -12.04 -25.75
C LEU A 175 10.06 -12.23 -24.32
N GLN A 176 10.95 -12.37 -23.32
CA GLN A 176 10.52 -12.41 -21.91
C GLN A 176 9.85 -11.10 -21.49
N ILE A 177 10.43 -9.96 -21.86
CA ILE A 177 9.85 -8.62 -21.58
C ILE A 177 8.44 -8.50 -22.18
N GLN A 178 8.25 -8.91 -23.44
CA GLN A 178 6.93 -8.89 -24.09
C GLN A 178 5.89 -9.76 -23.36
N ARG A 179 6.30 -10.95 -22.90
CA ARG A 179 5.41 -11.82 -22.10
C ARG A 179 5.00 -11.17 -20.78
N LEU A 180 5.94 -10.50 -20.08
CA LEU A 180 5.63 -9.76 -18.85
C LEU A 180 4.71 -8.57 -19.12
N GLU A 181 4.90 -7.86 -20.22
CA GLU A 181 4.03 -6.75 -20.60
C GLU A 181 2.59 -7.22 -20.87
N ALA A 182 2.43 -8.35 -21.56
CA ALA A 182 1.12 -8.97 -21.76
C ALA A 182 0.48 -9.39 -20.41
N ALA A 183 1.26 -9.98 -19.51
CA ALA A 183 0.78 -10.34 -18.16
C ALA A 183 0.39 -9.09 -17.32
N LEU A 184 1.12 -7.98 -17.45
CA LEU A 184 0.78 -6.70 -16.80
C LEU A 184 -0.55 -6.16 -17.31
N VAL A 185 -0.79 -6.23 -18.63
CA VAL A 185 -2.08 -5.81 -19.21
C VAL A 185 -3.23 -6.68 -18.69
N ALA A 186 -3.02 -7.99 -18.56
CA ALA A 186 -4.01 -8.89 -17.99
C ALA A 186 -4.31 -8.55 -16.52
N ALA A 187 -3.28 -8.41 -15.69
CA ALA A 187 -3.44 -8.11 -14.26
C ALA A 187 -4.14 -6.76 -13.99
N ARG A 188 -4.02 -5.79 -14.90
CA ARG A 188 -4.73 -4.50 -14.77
C ARG A 188 -6.24 -4.59 -14.95
N LYS A 189 -6.76 -5.67 -15.55
CA LYS A 189 -8.20 -5.86 -15.72
C LYS A 189 -8.90 -6.25 -14.42
N ASP A 190 -8.13 -6.68 -13.42
CA ASP A 190 -8.63 -7.10 -12.11
C ASP A 190 -8.60 -5.96 -11.06
N LEU A 191 -8.28 -4.73 -11.47
CA LEU A 191 -8.29 -3.53 -10.63
C LEU A 191 -9.66 -2.88 -10.61
#